data_b0a533ab7399aaa167284670d8bc5cb1
#
_entry.id   b0a533ab7399aaa167284670d8bc5cb1
#
_cell.length_a   1.000
_cell.length_b   1.000
_cell.length_c   1.000
_cell.angle_alpha   90.00
_cell.angle_beta   90.00
_cell.angle_gamma   90.00
#
_symmetry.space_group_name_H-M   'P 1'
#
loop_
_entity.id
_entity.type
_entity.pdbx_description
1 polymer ?
#
loop_
_entity_poly.entity_id
_entity_poly.type
_entity_poly.pdbx_seq_one_letter_code
_entity_poly.pdbx_strand_id
1 'polypeptide(L)'
;MPPFVDATATLSGSLLGDVRHDPFQSGGMETPAHDRVEPGAIHRAHKGVLYIDEVNLLRLEEQQALLTAMQERAFPISGRSERSSGALTKTEPVPCDFILIAAGNLDAIQGMHPALRSRIRGYGYEVYVNSDMPDTSRNRRRLIRFIAQEVIRDMGTNREIPHFDKSAVAIILREAQRRAGRRGKLSLRLRELGGLIRIAGDLASEDGSKYTTANHVLGARNIAKPLEQQVADRMIERRRDYSLLVNSGERVGRVNGLAVLGANSGLSD
;
A
#
# COMPACT_ATOMS: atom_id res chain seq x y z
N MET A 1 -10.68 -19.88 19.66
CA MET A 1 -10.85 -18.88 18.59
C MET A 1 -10.05 -19.35 17.38
N PRO A 2 -10.57 -19.35 16.16
CA PRO A 2 -9.76 -19.71 15.00
C PRO A 2 -8.58 -18.76 14.86
N PRO A 3 -7.38 -19.23 14.48
CA PRO A 3 -6.20 -18.39 14.37
C PRO A 3 -6.35 -17.38 13.23
N PHE A 4 -5.85 -16.15 13.45
CA PHE A 4 -5.64 -15.15 12.41
C PHE A 4 -4.14 -14.89 12.30
N VAL A 5 -3.57 -15.23 11.16
CA VAL A 5 -2.12 -15.11 10.92
C VAL A 5 -1.88 -14.10 9.81
N ASP A 6 -1.20 -13.01 10.16
CA ASP A 6 -0.70 -12.03 9.20
C ASP A 6 0.69 -12.49 8.71
N ALA A 7 0.78 -12.74 7.41
CA ALA A 7 2.00 -13.16 6.73
C ALA A 7 2.47 -12.10 5.71
N THR A 8 2.10 -10.85 5.92
CA THR A 8 2.53 -9.74 5.06
C THR A 8 4.05 -9.57 5.12
N ALA A 9 4.69 -9.47 3.95
CA ALA A 9 6.13 -9.28 3.80
C ALA A 9 7.01 -10.33 4.53
N THR A 10 6.48 -11.55 4.74
CA THR A 10 7.25 -12.63 5.36
C THR A 10 8.21 -13.28 4.37
N LEU A 11 9.36 -13.76 4.87
CA LEU A 11 10.30 -14.57 4.09
C LEU A 11 9.70 -15.97 3.82
N SER A 12 10.20 -16.65 2.78
CA SER A 12 9.73 -17.99 2.37
C SER A 12 9.70 -18.99 3.53
N GLY A 13 10.74 -19.04 4.36
CA GLY A 13 10.78 -19.92 5.52
C GLY A 13 9.74 -19.59 6.58
N SER A 14 9.46 -18.31 6.79
CA SER A 14 8.41 -17.89 7.71
C SER A 14 7.01 -18.11 7.16
N LEU A 15 6.84 -18.14 5.84
CA LEU A 15 5.56 -18.43 5.19
C LEU A 15 5.29 -19.95 5.14
N LEU A 16 6.26 -20.72 4.66
CA LEU A 16 6.11 -22.13 4.32
C LEU A 16 6.62 -23.08 5.41
N GLY A 17 7.33 -22.55 6.40
CA GLY A 17 8.05 -23.32 7.41
C GLY A 17 9.49 -23.58 7.01
N ASP A 18 10.31 -23.87 7.99
CA ASP A 18 11.75 -24.12 7.82
C ASP A 18 12.25 -25.14 8.84
N VAL A 19 13.45 -25.65 8.62
CA VAL A 19 14.21 -26.45 9.58
C VAL A 19 15.37 -25.59 10.05
N ARG A 20 15.33 -25.15 11.30
CA ARG A 20 16.34 -24.25 11.86
C ARG A 20 17.75 -24.85 11.79
N HIS A 21 18.70 -23.95 11.56
CA HIS A 21 20.12 -24.25 11.72
C HIS A 21 20.45 -24.59 13.15
N ASP A 22 21.29 -25.60 13.39
CA ASP A 22 21.79 -25.92 14.74
C ASP A 22 22.96 -25.01 15.10
N PRO A 23 22.83 -24.09 16.07
CA PRO A 23 23.90 -23.20 16.46
C PRO A 23 25.07 -23.91 17.18
N PHE A 24 24.90 -25.17 17.59
CA PHE A 24 25.87 -25.93 18.39
C PHE A 24 26.71 -26.94 17.58
N GLN A 25 26.87 -26.75 16.28
CA GLN A 25 27.64 -27.64 15.39
C GLN A 25 29.09 -27.95 15.82
N SER A 26 29.66 -27.20 16.73
CA SER A 26 31.07 -27.35 17.18
C SER A 26 31.26 -28.27 18.38
N GLY A 27 30.23 -28.91 18.94
CA GLY A 27 30.33 -29.63 20.21
C GLY A 27 29.92 -31.10 20.25
N GLY A 28 29.56 -31.72 19.12
CA GLY A 28 29.33 -33.20 19.09
C GLY A 28 27.95 -33.69 19.55
N MET A 29 27.06 -32.84 20.07
CA MET A 29 25.66 -33.13 20.33
C MET A 29 24.77 -32.32 19.41
N GLU A 30 24.42 -32.91 18.25
CA GLU A 30 23.46 -32.25 17.35
C GLU A 30 22.04 -32.44 17.84
N THR A 31 21.25 -31.35 17.81
CA THR A 31 19.80 -31.43 17.96
C THR A 31 19.21 -32.17 16.74
N PRO A 32 18.42 -33.22 16.92
CA PRO A 32 17.81 -33.93 15.80
C PRO A 32 17.01 -32.97 14.88
N ALA A 33 17.01 -33.23 13.57
CA ALA A 33 16.35 -32.36 12.60
C ALA A 33 14.84 -32.20 12.86
N HIS A 34 14.18 -33.19 13.44
CA HIS A 34 12.75 -33.15 13.79
C HIS A 34 12.44 -32.17 14.94
N ASP A 35 13.40 -31.92 15.84
CA ASP A 35 13.23 -30.95 16.94
C ASP A 35 13.47 -29.51 16.47
N ARG A 36 14.01 -29.34 15.27
CA ARG A 36 14.35 -28.03 14.67
C ARG A 36 13.32 -27.56 13.65
N VAL A 37 12.23 -28.32 13.47
CA VAL A 37 11.16 -27.97 12.51
C VAL A 37 10.34 -26.80 13.03
N GLU A 38 10.21 -25.73 12.23
CA GLU A 38 9.35 -24.60 12.51
C GLU A 38 8.19 -24.53 11.54
N PRO A 39 6.95 -24.49 12.07
CA PRO A 39 5.77 -24.33 11.24
C PRO A 39 5.71 -22.92 10.64
N GLY A 40 5.48 -22.83 9.33
CA GLY A 40 5.25 -21.57 8.64
C GLY A 40 3.87 -20.97 8.92
N ALA A 41 3.64 -19.77 8.42
CA ALA A 41 2.38 -19.05 8.57
C ALA A 41 1.19 -19.86 8.04
N ILE A 42 1.36 -20.60 6.94
CA ILE A 42 0.32 -21.49 6.38
C ILE A 42 -0.13 -22.58 7.37
N HIS A 43 0.80 -23.13 8.15
CA HIS A 43 0.51 -24.17 9.14
C HIS A 43 -0.14 -23.56 10.39
N ARG A 44 0.38 -22.41 10.85
CA ARG A 44 -0.19 -21.68 12.00
C ARG A 44 -1.60 -21.18 11.72
N ALA A 45 -1.94 -20.91 10.46
CA ALA A 45 -3.28 -20.51 10.03
C ALA A 45 -4.28 -21.68 9.91
N HIS A 46 -3.87 -22.93 10.21
CA HIS A 46 -4.74 -24.10 10.10
C HIS A 46 -6.06 -23.90 10.84
N LYS A 47 -7.20 -24.19 10.17
CA LYS A 47 -8.56 -23.91 10.64
C LYS A 47 -8.87 -22.45 10.98
N GLY A 48 -8.10 -21.52 10.40
CA GLY A 48 -8.24 -20.09 10.60
C GLY A 48 -8.08 -19.29 9.31
N VAL A 49 -7.51 -18.10 9.44
CA VAL A 49 -7.33 -17.15 8.35
C VAL A 49 -5.84 -16.85 8.17
N LEU A 50 -5.39 -16.99 6.92
CA LEU A 50 -4.08 -16.48 6.46
C LEU A 50 -4.32 -15.16 5.72
N TYR A 51 -3.77 -14.06 6.24
CA TYR A 51 -3.80 -12.75 5.60
C TYR A 51 -2.45 -12.43 4.96
N ILE A 52 -2.46 -11.99 3.71
CA ILE A 52 -1.27 -11.57 2.97
C ILE A 52 -1.59 -10.25 2.26
N ASP A 53 -0.94 -9.16 2.68
CA ASP A 53 -0.94 -7.91 1.91
C ASP A 53 0.18 -7.93 0.88
N GLU A 54 0.00 -7.19 -0.21
CA GLU A 54 0.97 -7.13 -1.32
C GLU A 54 1.33 -8.53 -1.86
N VAL A 55 0.32 -9.37 -2.09
CA VAL A 55 0.47 -10.76 -2.58
C VAL A 55 1.34 -10.88 -3.84
N ASN A 56 1.48 -9.82 -4.60
CA ASN A 56 2.35 -9.72 -5.78
C ASN A 56 3.85 -9.74 -5.45
N LEU A 57 4.23 -9.48 -4.21
CA LEU A 57 5.62 -9.54 -3.76
C LEU A 57 6.08 -10.98 -3.47
N LEU A 58 5.15 -11.91 -3.36
CA LEU A 58 5.48 -13.34 -3.24
C LEU A 58 6.19 -13.81 -4.50
N ARG A 59 7.30 -14.52 -4.33
CA ARG A 59 8.02 -15.15 -5.43
C ARG A 59 7.13 -16.20 -6.10
N LEU A 60 7.44 -16.52 -7.35
CA LEU A 60 6.68 -17.51 -8.11
C LEU A 60 6.59 -18.86 -7.39
N GLU A 61 7.70 -19.30 -6.77
CA GLU A 61 7.78 -20.55 -6.00
C GLU A 61 6.87 -20.52 -4.77
N GLU A 62 6.79 -19.38 -4.07
CA GLU A 62 5.92 -19.18 -2.92
C GLU A 62 4.44 -19.19 -3.33
N GLN A 63 4.12 -18.58 -4.45
CA GLN A 63 2.77 -18.61 -5.02
C GLN A 63 2.36 -20.04 -5.43
N GLN A 64 3.29 -20.84 -5.98
CA GLN A 64 3.04 -22.24 -6.31
C GLN A 64 2.86 -23.10 -5.05
N ALA A 65 3.70 -22.87 -4.04
CA ALA A 65 3.57 -23.57 -2.76
C ALA A 65 2.24 -23.25 -2.08
N LEU A 66 1.82 -21.97 -2.08
CA LEU A 66 0.54 -21.52 -1.56
C LEU A 66 -0.64 -22.18 -2.32
N LEU A 67 -0.54 -22.27 -3.65
CA LEU A 67 -1.53 -22.97 -4.47
C LEU A 67 -1.64 -24.44 -4.06
N THR A 68 -0.52 -25.15 -3.90
CA THR A 68 -0.48 -26.55 -3.47
C THR A 68 -1.10 -26.71 -2.07
N ALA A 69 -0.70 -25.85 -1.13
CA ALA A 69 -1.26 -25.84 0.23
C ALA A 69 -2.79 -25.66 0.24
N MET A 70 -3.32 -24.77 -0.60
CA MET A 70 -4.75 -24.55 -0.75
C MET A 70 -5.48 -25.72 -1.41
N GLN A 71 -4.82 -26.50 -2.26
CA GLN A 71 -5.41 -27.65 -2.96
C GLN A 71 -5.43 -28.88 -2.06
N GLU A 72 -4.29 -29.20 -1.46
CA GLU A 72 -4.09 -30.43 -0.69
C GLU A 72 -4.50 -30.26 0.78
N ARG A 73 -4.67 -29.01 1.26
CA ARG A 73 -4.92 -28.65 2.66
C ARG A 73 -3.85 -29.19 3.62
N ALA A 74 -2.71 -29.55 3.08
CA ALA A 74 -1.52 -30.00 3.78
C ALA A 74 -0.28 -29.60 2.97
N PHE A 75 0.80 -29.24 3.64
CA PHE A 75 2.05 -28.86 2.98
C PHE A 75 3.25 -29.33 3.82
N PRO A 76 4.28 -29.96 3.22
CA PRO A 76 5.45 -30.40 3.94
C PRO A 76 6.35 -29.22 4.31
N ILE A 77 6.98 -29.28 5.47
CA ILE A 77 8.02 -28.36 5.86
C ILE A 77 9.35 -28.89 5.34
N SER A 78 10.13 -28.05 4.67
CA SER A 78 11.41 -28.44 4.10
C SER A 78 12.50 -27.43 4.47
N GLY A 79 13.68 -27.92 4.79
CA GLY A 79 14.88 -27.12 5.05
C GLY A 79 16.12 -27.79 4.44
N ARG A 80 17.19 -27.03 4.26
CA ARG A 80 18.45 -27.56 3.77
C ARG A 80 19.19 -28.25 4.90
N SER A 81 19.64 -29.49 4.68
CA SER A 81 20.53 -30.17 5.60
C SER A 81 21.96 -29.62 5.42
N GLU A 82 22.62 -29.31 6.54
CA GLU A 82 23.98 -28.77 6.52
C GLU A 82 25.06 -29.83 6.37
N ARG A 83 24.74 -31.08 6.68
CA ARG A 83 25.71 -32.20 6.65
C ARG A 83 26.01 -32.76 5.28
N SER A 84 25.11 -32.61 4.33
CA SER A 84 25.35 -33.02 2.95
C SER A 84 25.06 -31.87 2.03
N SER A 85 26.01 -31.48 1.20
CA SER A 85 25.89 -30.42 0.22
C SER A 85 24.69 -30.70 -0.70
N GLY A 86 23.47 -30.26 -0.26
CA GLY A 86 22.27 -30.36 -1.05
C GLY A 86 21.18 -31.32 -0.56
N ALA A 87 21.36 -32.08 0.54
CA ALA A 87 20.26 -32.91 1.05
C ALA A 87 19.15 -32.06 1.64
N LEU A 88 17.96 -32.21 1.08
CA LEU A 88 16.75 -31.55 1.55
C LEU A 88 16.11 -32.42 2.65
N THR A 89 16.00 -31.88 3.85
CA THR A 89 15.17 -32.48 4.90
C THR A 89 13.73 -32.06 4.69
N LYS A 90 12.80 -33.02 4.60
CA LYS A 90 11.39 -32.76 4.35
C LYS A 90 10.56 -33.58 5.30
N THR A 91 9.54 -32.93 5.91
CA THR A 91 8.57 -33.64 6.75
C THR A 91 7.50 -34.35 5.91
N GLU A 92 6.74 -35.22 6.54
CA GLU A 92 5.42 -35.60 6.02
C GLU A 92 4.54 -34.34 5.86
N PRO A 93 3.52 -34.37 4.97
CA PRO A 93 2.62 -33.24 4.81
C PRO A 93 1.92 -32.85 6.12
N VAL A 94 2.12 -31.59 6.55
CA VAL A 94 1.53 -31.03 7.77
C VAL A 94 0.22 -30.33 7.41
N PRO A 95 -0.89 -30.52 8.16
CA PRO A 95 -2.17 -29.90 7.88
C PRO A 95 -2.09 -28.37 7.82
N CYS A 96 -2.68 -27.77 6.76
CA CYS A 96 -2.73 -26.31 6.56
C CYS A 96 -4.02 -25.87 5.84
N ASP A 97 -5.17 -26.29 6.33
CA ASP A 97 -6.49 -25.91 5.81
C ASP A 97 -6.87 -24.53 6.37
N PHE A 98 -6.80 -23.48 5.56
CA PHE A 98 -7.01 -22.09 5.95
C PHE A 98 -7.87 -21.34 4.91
N ILE A 99 -8.46 -20.21 5.33
CA ILE A 99 -9.07 -19.23 4.44
C ILE A 99 -7.99 -18.19 4.08
N LEU A 100 -7.72 -18.04 2.78
CA LEU A 100 -6.79 -17.01 2.30
C LEU A 100 -7.52 -15.68 2.12
N ILE A 101 -7.00 -14.62 2.72
CA ILE A 101 -7.34 -13.23 2.41
C ILE A 101 -6.08 -12.57 1.84
N ALA A 102 -6.09 -12.29 0.55
CA ALA A 102 -4.99 -11.64 -0.15
C ALA A 102 -5.37 -10.23 -0.57
N ALA A 103 -4.49 -9.27 -0.34
CA ALA A 103 -4.64 -7.90 -0.78
C ALA A 103 -3.48 -7.50 -1.72
N GLY A 104 -3.73 -6.48 -2.54
CA GLY A 104 -2.73 -5.96 -3.46
C GLY A 104 -3.30 -4.89 -4.37
N ASN A 105 -2.43 -4.20 -5.10
CA ASN A 105 -2.80 -3.21 -6.10
C ASN A 105 -3.25 -3.87 -7.41
N LEU A 106 -3.94 -3.13 -8.28
CA LEU A 106 -4.35 -3.65 -9.60
C LEU A 106 -3.17 -4.13 -10.44
N ASP A 107 -2.02 -3.44 -10.36
CA ASP A 107 -0.78 -3.83 -11.03
C ASP A 107 -0.23 -5.17 -10.50
N ALA A 108 -0.52 -5.49 -9.25
CA ALA A 108 -0.19 -6.75 -8.61
C ALA A 108 -0.82 -7.96 -9.31
N ILE A 109 -1.99 -7.78 -9.93
CA ILE A 109 -2.68 -8.86 -10.64
C ILE A 109 -1.86 -9.40 -11.82
N GLN A 110 -1.06 -8.53 -12.46
CA GLN A 110 -0.19 -8.94 -13.57
C GLN A 110 0.99 -9.79 -13.10
N GLY A 111 1.45 -9.60 -11.86
CA GLY A 111 2.53 -10.39 -11.23
C GLY A 111 2.06 -11.70 -10.57
N MET A 112 0.76 -11.94 -10.50
CA MET A 112 0.24 -13.18 -9.91
C MET A 112 0.34 -14.36 -10.85
N HIS A 113 0.71 -15.53 -10.30
CA HIS A 113 0.68 -16.79 -11.04
C HIS A 113 -0.76 -17.09 -11.51
N PRO A 114 -0.99 -17.35 -12.82
CA PRO A 114 -2.33 -17.52 -13.37
C PRO A 114 -3.17 -18.62 -12.68
N ALA A 115 -2.52 -19.75 -12.30
CA ALA A 115 -3.20 -20.84 -11.60
C ALA A 115 -3.64 -20.45 -10.19
N LEU A 116 -2.84 -19.69 -9.43
CA LEU A 116 -3.22 -19.18 -8.10
C LEU A 116 -4.42 -18.23 -8.23
N ARG A 117 -4.37 -17.30 -9.18
CA ARG A 117 -5.49 -16.40 -9.44
C ARG A 117 -6.76 -17.15 -9.85
N SER A 118 -6.63 -18.14 -10.74
CA SER A 118 -7.75 -19.00 -11.13
C SER A 118 -8.36 -19.73 -9.94
N ARG A 119 -7.53 -20.21 -9.02
CA ARG A 119 -7.98 -20.89 -7.80
C ARG A 119 -8.74 -19.94 -6.88
N ILE A 120 -8.22 -18.73 -6.64
CA ILE A 120 -8.88 -17.70 -5.84
C ILE A 120 -10.25 -17.37 -6.44
N ARG A 121 -10.35 -17.15 -7.76
CA ARG A 121 -11.61 -16.84 -8.44
C ARG A 121 -12.61 -17.98 -8.44
N GLY A 122 -12.12 -19.22 -8.50
CA GLY A 122 -12.99 -20.40 -8.55
C GLY A 122 -13.62 -20.77 -7.19
N TYR A 123 -12.99 -20.41 -6.09
CA TYR A 123 -13.40 -20.79 -4.75
C TYR A 123 -13.63 -19.61 -3.80
N GLY A 124 -13.45 -18.39 -4.28
CA GLY A 124 -13.57 -17.18 -3.49
C GLY A 124 -14.08 -15.99 -4.29
N TYR A 125 -13.73 -14.79 -3.84
CA TYR A 125 -14.20 -13.53 -4.39
C TYR A 125 -13.04 -12.60 -4.67
N GLU A 126 -13.06 -11.92 -5.82
CA GLU A 126 -12.21 -10.75 -6.06
C GLU A 126 -13.05 -9.50 -5.73
N VAL A 127 -12.57 -8.68 -4.80
CA VAL A 127 -13.25 -7.48 -4.34
C VAL A 127 -12.45 -6.25 -4.76
N TYR A 128 -13.05 -5.38 -5.56
CA TYR A 128 -12.46 -4.10 -5.90
C TYR A 128 -12.73 -3.08 -4.79
N VAL A 129 -11.66 -2.53 -4.22
CA VAL A 129 -11.76 -1.47 -3.20
C VAL A 129 -11.81 -0.12 -3.91
N ASN A 130 -12.92 0.61 -3.71
CA ASN A 130 -13.13 1.91 -4.34
C ASN A 130 -12.09 2.95 -3.86
N SER A 131 -11.57 3.74 -4.81
CA SER A 131 -10.68 4.88 -4.53
C SER A 131 -11.43 6.18 -4.17
N ASP A 132 -12.75 6.20 -4.35
CA ASP A 132 -13.62 7.32 -4.04
C ASP A 132 -14.91 6.90 -3.32
N MET A 133 -15.55 7.85 -2.65
CA MET A 133 -16.86 7.68 -2.03
C MET A 133 -17.81 8.83 -2.43
N PRO A 134 -19.15 8.63 -2.41
CA PRO A 134 -20.12 9.68 -2.68
C PRO A 134 -19.92 10.89 -1.74
N ASP A 135 -20.01 12.10 -2.29
CA ASP A 135 -19.96 13.35 -1.51
C ASP A 135 -21.30 13.61 -0.83
N THR A 136 -21.48 13.06 0.34
CA THR A 136 -22.66 13.22 1.19
C THR A 136 -22.28 13.86 2.52
N SER A 137 -23.25 14.48 3.21
CA SER A 137 -23.02 15.05 4.55
C SER A 137 -22.45 14.03 5.55
N ARG A 138 -22.84 12.73 5.42
CA ARG A 138 -22.32 11.65 6.25
C ARG A 138 -20.84 11.39 5.94
N ASN A 139 -20.47 11.35 4.66
CA ASN A 139 -19.09 11.06 4.24
C ASN A 139 -18.17 12.26 4.48
N ARG A 140 -18.67 13.50 4.33
CA ARG A 140 -17.93 14.71 4.75
C ARG A 140 -17.61 14.66 6.25
N ARG A 141 -18.56 14.27 7.10
CA ARG A 141 -18.33 14.11 8.55
C ARG A 141 -17.28 13.02 8.85
N ARG A 142 -17.25 11.93 8.09
CA ARG A 142 -16.20 10.91 8.22
C ARG A 142 -14.82 11.46 7.87
N LEU A 143 -14.72 12.26 6.81
CA LEU A 143 -13.46 12.88 6.43
C LEU A 143 -13.00 13.93 7.45
N ILE A 144 -13.92 14.71 8.03
CA ILE A 144 -13.61 15.63 9.15
C ILE A 144 -13.07 14.85 10.36
N ARG A 145 -13.66 13.70 10.69
CA ARG A 145 -13.15 12.84 11.77
C ARG A 145 -11.74 12.31 11.43
N PHE A 146 -11.50 11.95 10.18
CA PHE A 146 -10.17 11.56 9.74
C PHE A 146 -9.15 12.69 9.94
N ILE A 147 -9.48 13.94 9.57
CA ILE A 147 -8.61 15.10 9.84
C ILE A 147 -8.30 15.20 11.33
N ALA A 148 -9.31 15.12 12.20
CA ALA A 148 -9.11 15.16 13.64
C ALA A 148 -8.24 14.01 14.16
N GLN A 149 -8.38 12.80 13.61
CA GLN A 149 -7.54 11.64 13.94
C GLN A 149 -6.07 11.83 13.55
N GLU A 150 -5.80 12.41 12.38
CA GLU A 150 -4.43 12.70 11.95
C GLU A 150 -3.76 13.74 12.88
N VAL A 151 -4.49 14.77 13.29
CA VAL A 151 -4.00 15.77 14.28
C VAL A 151 -3.68 15.11 15.63
N ILE A 152 -4.61 14.30 16.17
CA ILE A 152 -4.42 13.62 17.46
C ILE A 152 -3.26 12.61 17.40
N ARG A 153 -3.09 11.93 16.27
CA ARG A 153 -2.02 10.95 16.09
C ARG A 153 -0.63 11.60 16.15
N ASP A 154 -0.49 12.81 15.63
CA ASP A 154 0.76 13.56 15.68
C ASP A 154 1.03 14.17 17.06
N MET A 155 0.00 14.41 17.88
CA MET A 155 0.17 14.85 19.29
C MET A 155 0.87 13.82 20.19
N GLY A 156 0.90 12.53 19.81
CA GLY A 156 1.62 11.47 20.51
C GLY A 156 3.11 11.35 20.13
N THR A 157 3.53 12.10 19.13
CA THR A 157 4.93 12.25 18.70
C THR A 157 5.42 13.62 19.17
N ASN A 158 6.73 13.87 19.23
CA ASN A 158 7.29 15.19 19.61
C ASN A 158 6.91 16.35 18.67
N ARG A 159 5.88 16.19 17.85
CA ARG A 159 5.34 17.16 16.90
C ARG A 159 3.88 17.43 17.24
N GLU A 160 3.61 18.55 17.89
CA GLU A 160 2.24 19.04 18.11
C GLU A 160 1.87 19.95 16.94
N ILE A 161 0.97 19.49 16.08
CA ILE A 161 0.40 20.35 15.03
C ILE A 161 -0.87 21.03 15.55
N PRO A 162 -1.08 22.33 15.25
CA PRO A 162 -2.27 23.05 15.68
C PRO A 162 -3.56 22.46 15.11
N HIS A 163 -4.65 22.58 15.88
CA HIS A 163 -5.97 22.18 15.39
C HIS A 163 -6.39 22.97 14.15
N PHE A 164 -7.12 22.33 13.27
CA PHE A 164 -7.62 22.90 12.01
C PHE A 164 -8.88 23.72 12.25
N ASP A 165 -8.91 24.95 11.76
CA ASP A 165 -10.10 25.76 11.76
C ASP A 165 -11.10 25.33 10.66
N LYS A 166 -12.30 25.91 10.67
CA LYS A 166 -13.35 25.59 9.70
C LYS A 166 -12.92 25.88 8.25
N SER A 167 -12.10 26.92 8.05
CA SER A 167 -11.62 27.33 6.72
C SER A 167 -10.66 26.30 6.14
N ALA A 168 -9.71 25.82 6.95
CA ALA A 168 -8.75 24.77 6.58
C ALA A 168 -9.46 23.45 6.24
N VAL A 169 -10.41 23.03 7.08
CA VAL A 169 -11.22 21.83 6.84
C VAL A 169 -11.97 21.94 5.51
N ALA A 170 -12.53 23.11 5.19
CA ALA A 170 -13.25 23.33 3.93
C ALA A 170 -12.32 23.16 2.71
N ILE A 171 -11.06 23.64 2.79
CA ILE A 171 -10.08 23.45 1.71
C ILE A 171 -9.69 21.98 1.57
N ILE A 172 -9.48 21.24 2.68
CA ILE A 172 -9.18 19.81 2.61
C ILE A 172 -10.33 19.02 1.96
N LEU A 173 -11.58 19.36 2.29
CA LEU A 173 -12.75 18.74 1.65
C LEU A 173 -12.78 19.02 0.13
N ARG A 174 -12.47 20.24 -0.29
CA ARG A 174 -12.33 20.60 -1.73
C ARG A 174 -11.19 19.84 -2.38
N GLU A 175 -10.06 19.67 -1.70
CA GLU A 175 -8.95 18.91 -2.19
C GLU A 175 -9.30 17.41 -2.35
N ALA A 176 -10.08 16.85 -1.42
CA ALA A 176 -10.61 15.49 -1.55
C ALA A 176 -11.57 15.35 -2.75
N GLN A 177 -12.38 16.38 -3.06
CA GLN A 177 -13.21 16.41 -4.27
C GLN A 177 -12.35 16.48 -5.53
N ARG A 178 -11.34 17.37 -5.56
CA ARG A 178 -10.41 17.52 -6.69
C ARG A 178 -9.70 16.22 -7.00
N ARG A 179 -9.12 15.56 -5.96
CA ARG A 179 -8.39 14.28 -6.11
C ARG A 179 -9.26 13.11 -6.47
N ALA A 180 -10.57 13.19 -6.27
CA ALA A 180 -11.50 12.16 -6.74
C ALA A 180 -11.63 12.15 -8.28
N GLY A 181 -11.33 13.28 -8.96
CA GLY A 181 -11.40 13.42 -10.42
C GLY A 181 -12.81 13.22 -11.00
N ARG A 182 -13.83 13.12 -10.15
CA ARG A 182 -15.23 12.81 -10.54
C ARG A 182 -16.20 13.69 -9.75
N ARG A 183 -17.16 14.29 -10.47
CA ARG A 183 -18.18 15.14 -9.85
C ARG A 183 -18.99 14.37 -8.79
N GLY A 184 -19.23 14.99 -7.64
CA GLY A 184 -20.00 14.41 -6.54
C GLY A 184 -19.30 13.30 -5.76
N LYS A 185 -17.99 13.21 -5.85
CA LYS A 185 -17.16 12.21 -5.18
C LYS A 185 -16.09 12.85 -4.28
N LEU A 186 -15.68 12.11 -3.25
CA LEU A 186 -14.56 12.41 -2.36
C LEU A 186 -13.54 11.31 -2.47
N SER A 187 -12.26 11.66 -2.59
CA SER A 187 -11.16 10.69 -2.65
C SER A 187 -11.01 9.92 -1.34
N LEU A 188 -10.73 8.64 -1.45
CA LEU A 188 -10.33 7.75 -0.36
C LEU A 188 -8.81 7.53 -0.31
N ARG A 189 -8.01 8.30 -1.07
CA ARG A 189 -6.55 8.30 -0.97
C ARG A 189 -6.11 9.00 0.31
N LEU A 190 -6.45 8.37 1.45
CA LEU A 190 -6.29 8.96 2.78
C LEU A 190 -4.82 9.19 3.14
N ARG A 191 -3.89 8.35 2.63
CA ARG A 191 -2.44 8.55 2.84
C ARG A 191 -1.96 9.89 2.29
N GLU A 192 -2.40 10.26 1.10
CA GLU A 192 -2.04 11.52 0.45
C GLU A 192 -2.70 12.73 1.15
N LEU A 193 -3.96 12.59 1.56
CA LEU A 193 -4.67 13.62 2.34
C LEU A 193 -4.04 13.80 3.73
N GLY A 194 -3.62 12.71 4.38
CA GLY A 194 -2.90 12.76 5.65
C GLY A 194 -1.55 13.47 5.52
N GLY A 195 -0.83 13.26 4.41
CA GLY A 195 0.39 14.00 4.08
C GLY A 195 0.14 15.50 3.99
N LEU A 196 -0.92 15.91 3.27
CA LEU A 196 -1.32 17.32 3.17
C LEU A 196 -1.68 17.93 4.53
N ILE A 197 -2.41 17.19 5.38
CA ILE A 197 -2.78 17.64 6.72
C ILE A 197 -1.53 17.90 7.56
N ARG A 198 -0.57 16.96 7.58
CA ARG A 198 0.67 17.11 8.34
C ARG A 198 1.49 18.31 7.89
N ILE A 199 1.73 18.47 6.60
CA ILE A 199 2.48 19.62 6.07
C ILE A 199 1.77 20.94 6.41
N ALA A 200 0.42 21.00 6.33
CA ALA A 200 -0.31 22.20 6.70
C ALA A 200 -0.20 22.53 8.21
N GLY A 201 -0.18 21.48 9.04
CA GLY A 201 0.07 21.62 10.46
C GLY A 201 1.48 22.09 10.79
N ASP A 202 2.50 21.54 10.11
CA ASP A 202 3.90 21.96 10.23
C ASP A 202 4.05 23.46 9.90
N LEU A 203 3.48 23.91 8.77
CA LEU A 203 3.49 25.34 8.39
C LEU A 203 2.82 26.24 9.45
N ALA A 204 1.71 25.81 10.02
CA ALA A 204 1.04 26.55 11.07
C ALA A 204 1.86 26.60 12.36
N SER A 205 2.62 25.55 12.66
CA SER A 205 3.54 25.49 13.81
C SER A 205 4.75 26.41 13.59
N GLU A 206 5.32 26.43 12.38
CA GLU A 206 6.44 27.31 12.00
C GLU A 206 6.05 28.80 12.12
N ASP A 207 4.81 29.13 11.69
CA ASP A 207 4.27 30.49 11.82
C ASP A 207 3.88 30.87 13.26
N GLY A 208 3.93 29.95 14.22
CA GLY A 208 3.45 30.15 15.59
C GLY A 208 1.94 30.34 15.68
N SER A 209 1.19 29.89 14.69
CA SER A 209 -0.25 30.07 14.59
C SER A 209 -1.01 29.16 15.57
N LYS A 210 -2.00 29.71 16.29
CA LYS A 210 -2.85 28.93 17.22
C LYS A 210 -3.68 27.85 16.51
N TYR A 211 -4.03 28.06 15.25
CA TYR A 211 -4.83 27.15 14.42
C TYR A 211 -4.25 27.04 13.03
N THR A 212 -4.39 25.85 12.43
CA THR A 212 -4.11 25.66 11.01
C THR A 212 -5.26 26.25 10.18
N THR A 213 -4.96 27.21 9.31
CA THR A 213 -5.91 27.97 8.50
C THR A 213 -5.92 27.51 7.03
N ALA A 214 -6.86 28.04 6.24
CA ALA A 214 -6.93 27.80 4.80
C ALA A 214 -5.60 28.09 4.07
N ASN A 215 -4.88 29.18 4.48
CA ASN A 215 -3.62 29.57 3.85
C ASN A 215 -2.53 28.52 4.05
N HIS A 216 -2.45 27.93 5.24
CA HIS A 216 -1.50 26.83 5.52
C HIS A 216 -1.79 25.63 4.64
N VAL A 217 -3.08 25.26 4.45
CA VAL A 217 -3.45 24.13 3.57
C VAL A 217 -3.14 24.43 2.11
N LEU A 218 -3.35 25.67 1.64
CA LEU A 218 -3.00 26.07 0.28
C LEU A 218 -1.48 26.08 0.07
N GLY A 219 -0.71 26.57 1.04
CA GLY A 219 0.77 26.47 1.04
C GLY A 219 1.24 25.03 1.00
N ALA A 220 0.70 24.19 1.89
CA ALA A 220 1.00 22.76 1.96
C ALA A 220 0.73 22.03 0.64
N ARG A 221 -0.33 22.41 -0.09
CA ARG A 221 -0.66 21.81 -1.40
C ARG A 221 0.46 22.01 -2.42
N ASN A 222 1.12 23.15 -2.41
CA ASN A 222 2.23 23.43 -3.32
C ASN A 222 3.49 22.62 -2.96
N ILE A 223 3.73 22.40 -1.66
CA ILE A 223 4.86 21.60 -1.15
C ILE A 223 4.60 20.11 -1.37
N ALA A 224 3.37 19.66 -1.17
CA ALA A 224 2.96 18.25 -1.26
C ALA A 224 2.74 17.75 -2.71
N LYS A 225 3.17 18.49 -3.74
CA LYS A 225 3.08 18.04 -5.13
C LYS A 225 3.91 16.78 -5.35
N PRO A 226 3.37 15.74 -6.02
CA PRO A 226 4.15 14.60 -6.46
C PRO A 226 5.33 15.03 -7.34
N LEU A 227 6.40 14.24 -7.35
CA LEU A 227 7.61 14.56 -8.12
C LEU A 227 7.31 14.70 -9.62
N GLU A 228 6.43 13.85 -10.13
CA GLU A 228 5.98 13.88 -11.53
C GLU A 228 5.33 15.22 -11.88
N GLN A 229 4.50 15.75 -10.99
CA GLN A 229 3.86 17.05 -11.18
C GLN A 229 4.88 18.20 -11.07
N GLN A 230 5.83 18.10 -10.14
CA GLN A 230 6.92 19.09 -10.04
C GLN A 230 7.77 19.12 -11.31
N VAL A 231 8.06 17.96 -11.91
CA VAL A 231 8.81 17.86 -13.18
C VAL A 231 7.98 18.44 -14.32
N ALA A 232 6.69 18.14 -14.39
CA ALA A 232 5.78 18.69 -15.39
C ALA A 232 5.66 20.20 -15.28
N ASP A 233 5.50 20.75 -14.08
CA ASP A 233 5.47 22.20 -13.82
C ASP A 233 6.74 22.88 -14.35
N ARG A 234 7.92 22.32 -14.05
CA ARG A 234 9.21 22.84 -14.56
C ARG A 234 9.34 22.76 -16.08
N MET A 235 8.82 21.69 -16.69
CA MET A 235 8.79 21.58 -18.16
C MET A 235 7.90 22.64 -18.79
N ILE A 236 6.73 22.91 -18.19
CA ILE A 236 5.81 23.97 -18.64
C ILE A 236 6.49 25.34 -18.50
N GLU A 237 7.12 25.61 -17.35
CA GLU A 237 7.84 26.86 -17.09
C GLU A 237 8.94 27.09 -18.15
N ARG A 238 9.79 26.10 -18.42
CA ARG A 238 10.81 26.17 -19.48
C ARG A 238 10.20 26.44 -20.87
N ARG A 239 9.07 25.79 -21.20
CA ARG A 239 8.38 26.03 -22.49
C ARG A 239 7.80 27.43 -22.58
N ARG A 240 7.39 28.02 -21.46
CA ARG A 240 6.95 29.43 -21.40
C ARG A 240 8.14 30.39 -21.66
N ASP A 241 9.29 30.15 -21.02
CA ASP A 241 10.51 30.96 -21.19
C ASP A 241 11.00 30.95 -22.62
N TYR A 242 10.90 29.82 -23.33
CA TYR A 242 11.25 29.75 -24.77
C TYR A 242 10.14 30.21 -25.71
N SER A 243 9.05 30.82 -25.22
CA SER A 243 7.91 31.27 -26.02
C SER A 243 7.36 30.20 -26.98
N LEU A 244 7.45 28.91 -26.57
CA LEU A 244 6.96 27.77 -27.36
C LEU A 244 5.45 27.69 -27.37
N LEU A 245 4.79 28.25 -26.35
CA LEU A 245 3.34 28.33 -26.22
C LEU A 245 2.89 29.77 -26.51
N VAL A 246 1.91 29.94 -27.37
CA VAL A 246 1.28 31.23 -27.64
C VAL A 246 0.05 31.37 -26.76
N ASN A 247 0.14 32.16 -25.69
CA ASN A 247 -0.96 32.34 -24.74
C ASN A 247 -1.87 33.53 -25.07
N SER A 248 -1.44 34.43 -26.02
CA SER A 248 -2.18 35.60 -26.42
C SER A 248 -1.78 36.02 -27.83
N GLY A 249 -2.72 36.63 -28.55
CA GLY A 249 -2.52 37.09 -29.93
C GLY A 249 -2.75 36.01 -30.99
N GLU A 250 -2.70 36.38 -32.25
CA GLU A 250 -2.90 35.49 -33.39
C GLU A 250 -1.58 35.31 -34.17
N ARG A 251 -1.29 34.07 -34.57
CA ARG A 251 -0.17 33.75 -35.46
C ARG A 251 -0.64 32.80 -36.55
N VAL A 252 -0.48 33.22 -37.80
CA VAL A 252 -0.80 32.42 -38.97
C VAL A 252 0.13 31.19 -39.04
N GLY A 253 -0.44 30.01 -39.25
CA GLY A 253 0.32 28.76 -39.40
C GLY A 253 0.80 28.12 -38.09
N ARG A 254 0.30 28.56 -36.92
CA ARG A 254 0.68 27.99 -35.61
C ARG A 254 -0.56 27.66 -34.80
N VAL A 255 -0.60 26.43 -34.28
CA VAL A 255 -1.68 25.93 -33.40
C VAL A 255 -1.03 25.31 -32.15
N ASN A 256 -1.56 25.62 -30.97
CA ASN A 256 -1.22 24.92 -29.76
C ASN A 256 -1.95 23.57 -29.76
N GLY A 257 -1.21 22.47 -29.87
CA GLY A 257 -1.77 21.13 -29.71
C GLY A 257 -1.95 20.76 -28.22
N LEU A 258 -3.13 20.30 -27.86
CA LEU A 258 -3.41 19.73 -26.54
C LEU A 258 -3.45 18.22 -26.66
N ALA A 259 -2.62 17.52 -25.87
CA ALA A 259 -2.68 16.07 -25.74
C ALA A 259 -3.00 15.69 -24.31
N VAL A 260 -4.01 14.83 -24.11
CA VAL A 260 -4.32 14.25 -22.80
C VAL A 260 -3.56 12.94 -22.66
N LEU A 261 -2.58 12.91 -21.75
CA LEU A 261 -1.71 11.75 -21.54
C LEU A 261 -2.24 10.75 -20.50
N GLY A 262 -3.48 10.90 -20.04
CA GLY A 262 -4.13 10.03 -19.06
C GLY A 262 -4.14 10.59 -17.64
N ALA A 263 -4.98 10.02 -16.79
CA ALA A 263 -5.26 10.52 -15.43
C ALA A 263 -4.07 10.45 -14.44
N ASN A 264 -3.01 9.72 -14.78
CA ASN A 264 -1.80 9.59 -13.95
C ASN A 264 -0.60 10.35 -14.52
N SER A 265 -0.74 11.04 -15.66
CA SER A 265 0.32 11.93 -16.14
C SER A 265 0.27 13.21 -15.31
N GLY A 266 1.43 13.71 -14.84
CA GLY A 266 1.52 14.96 -14.11
C GLY A 266 1.07 16.23 -14.89
N LEU A 267 0.48 16.04 -16.08
CA LEU A 267 -0.11 17.05 -16.95
C LEU A 267 -1.64 17.05 -16.92
N SER A 268 -2.27 16.22 -16.08
CA SER A 268 -3.73 16.07 -15.98
C SER A 268 -4.35 16.97 -14.91
N ASP A 269 -4.04 18.26 -14.90
CA ASP A 269 -4.80 19.27 -14.13
C ASP A 269 -5.52 20.25 -15.05
#